data_c5ecdf14d27ec7bcc21f05dc8b6d9ca5
#
_entry.id   c5ecdf14d27ec7bcc21f05dc8b6d9ca5
#
_cell.length_a   1.000
_cell.length_b   1.000
_cell.length_c   1.000
_cell.angle_alpha   90.00
_cell.angle_beta   90.00
_cell.angle_gamma   90.00
#
_symmetry.space_group_name_H-M   'P 1'
#
loop_
_entity.id
_entity.type
_entity.pdbx_description
1 polymer ?
#
loop_
_entity_poly.entity_id
_entity_poly.type
_entity_poly.pdbx_seq_one_letter_code
_entity_poly.pdbx_strand_id
1 'polypeptide(L)'
;MDMINDAAKVAQHEVNRAVQAAHHSPSAVGGEFLTFRLGAEEYGIDILRVQEIRSYEQPTRIANAPVFIKGVVNLRGTIVPIVDLRVKLGCEKTDIDSFTVVIVLNVRGRVVGAVVDSVSDVMQLGGDRVKPAPEMASSSVDTTYITGIGSIAGEGQKDRMLILVDIEALMSS
;
A
#
# COMPACT_ATOMS: atom_id res chain seq x y z
N MET A 1 6.02 25.11 8.76
CA MET A 1 4.83 24.29 8.55
C MET A 1 4.79 23.62 7.20
N ASP A 2 5.31 24.28 6.19
CA ASP A 2 5.30 23.69 4.86
C ASP A 2 6.34 22.59 4.68
N MET A 3 7.31 22.49 5.57
CA MET A 3 8.41 21.53 5.45
C MET A 3 7.93 20.07 5.53
N ILE A 4 6.94 19.77 6.36
CA ILE A 4 6.40 18.43 6.49
C ILE A 4 5.62 18.04 5.22
N ASN A 5 4.82 18.94 4.73
CA ASN A 5 4.08 18.70 3.48
C ASN A 5 5.04 18.57 2.29
N ASP A 6 6.11 19.35 2.27
CA ASP A 6 7.08 19.28 1.20
C ASP A 6 7.85 17.96 1.23
N ALA A 7 8.19 17.45 2.43
CA ALA A 7 8.86 16.16 2.55
C ALA A 7 7.97 15.02 2.06
N ALA A 8 6.67 15.05 2.43
CA ALA A 8 5.72 14.03 1.98
C ALA A 8 5.53 14.09 0.46
N LYS A 9 5.45 15.29 -0.10
CA LYS A 9 5.32 15.46 -1.56
C LYS A 9 6.58 15.00 -2.30
N VAL A 10 7.76 15.24 -1.76
CA VAL A 10 9.01 14.81 -2.38
C VAL A 10 9.08 13.29 -2.36
N ALA A 11 8.74 12.64 -1.23
CA ALA A 11 8.72 11.18 -1.14
C ALA A 11 7.70 10.59 -2.12
N GLN A 12 6.52 11.19 -2.21
CA GLN A 12 5.48 10.76 -3.15
C GLN A 12 5.97 10.87 -4.59
N HIS A 13 6.66 11.95 -4.93
CA HIS A 13 7.17 12.15 -6.29
C HIS A 13 8.25 11.13 -6.64
N GLU A 14 9.15 10.84 -5.71
CA GLU A 14 10.19 9.84 -5.93
C GLU A 14 9.60 8.45 -6.11
N VAL A 15 8.62 8.09 -5.29
CA VAL A 15 7.93 6.81 -5.42
C VAL A 15 7.20 6.72 -6.76
N ASN A 16 6.53 7.78 -7.19
CA ASN A 16 5.86 7.79 -8.49
C ASN A 16 6.84 7.60 -9.64
N ARG A 17 8.03 8.18 -9.56
CA ARG A 17 9.07 7.97 -10.56
C ARG A 17 9.50 6.51 -10.60
N ALA A 18 9.68 5.89 -9.44
CA ALA A 18 10.03 4.47 -9.36
C ALA A 18 8.92 3.58 -9.90
N VAL A 19 7.66 3.93 -9.63
CA VAL A 19 6.50 3.21 -10.17
C VAL A 19 6.52 3.25 -11.70
N GLN A 20 6.72 4.43 -12.29
CA GLN A 20 6.77 4.58 -13.74
C GLN A 20 7.96 3.82 -14.34
N ALA A 21 9.10 3.87 -13.70
CA ALA A 21 10.29 3.13 -14.15
C ALA A 21 10.03 1.62 -14.14
N ALA A 22 9.36 1.10 -13.12
CA ALA A 22 9.04 -0.32 -13.03
C ALA A 22 8.10 -0.77 -14.15
N HIS A 23 7.14 0.07 -14.54
CA HIS A 23 6.24 -0.23 -15.64
C HIS A 23 6.94 -0.22 -17.00
N HIS A 24 8.03 0.52 -17.13
CA HIS A 24 8.77 0.63 -18.39
C HIS A 24 9.92 -0.37 -18.49
N SER A 25 10.31 -1.00 -17.39
CA SER A 25 11.41 -1.98 -17.36
C SER A 25 10.92 -3.28 -16.75
N PRO A 26 10.34 -4.18 -17.55
CA PRO A 26 9.66 -5.36 -17.02
C PRO A 26 10.56 -6.50 -16.60
N SER A 27 11.80 -6.31 -16.30
CA SER A 27 12.73 -7.42 -16.15
C SER A 27 13.19 -7.72 -14.73
N ALA A 28 12.44 -7.40 -13.72
CA ALA A 28 12.89 -7.72 -12.37
C ALA A 28 12.68 -9.20 -12.06
N VAL A 29 13.76 -9.95 -12.00
CA VAL A 29 13.77 -11.26 -11.38
C VAL A 29 13.73 -11.03 -9.87
N GLY A 30 12.70 -11.48 -9.23
CA GLY A 30 12.45 -11.12 -7.85
C GLY A 30 11.56 -9.90 -7.79
N GLY A 31 10.62 -9.63 -7.22
CA GLY A 31 9.68 -8.54 -7.28
C GLY A 31 10.20 -7.24 -6.74
N GLU A 32 9.71 -6.17 -7.27
CA GLU A 32 9.81 -4.87 -6.67
C GLU A 32 8.51 -4.60 -5.92
N PHE A 33 8.63 -4.03 -4.72
CA PHE A 33 7.50 -3.81 -3.83
C PHE A 33 7.46 -2.37 -3.38
N LEU A 34 6.27 -1.79 -3.45
CA LEU A 34 6.01 -0.52 -2.80
C LEU A 34 5.76 -0.80 -1.32
N THR A 35 6.54 -0.16 -0.46
CA THR A 35 6.37 -0.33 0.98
C THR A 35 5.56 0.84 1.55
N PHE A 36 4.65 0.52 2.44
CA PHE A 36 3.80 1.50 3.08
C PHE A 36 3.53 1.09 4.52
N ARG A 37 3.09 2.04 5.32
CA ARG A 37 2.83 1.80 6.74
C ARG A 37 1.35 1.81 7.04
N LEU A 38 0.96 0.88 7.89
CA LEU A 38 -0.36 0.84 8.52
C LEU A 38 -0.13 0.60 10.01
N GLY A 39 -0.40 1.63 10.82
CA GLY A 39 -0.09 1.56 12.24
C GLY A 39 1.41 1.42 12.48
N ALA A 40 1.79 0.41 13.24
CA ALA A 40 3.18 0.17 13.60
C ALA A 40 3.91 -0.75 12.61
N GLU A 41 3.22 -1.27 11.60
CA GLU A 41 3.74 -2.30 10.72
C GLU A 41 3.97 -1.79 9.30
N GLU A 42 4.95 -2.37 8.61
CA GLU A 42 5.21 -2.09 7.22
C GLU A 42 4.68 -3.22 6.34
N TYR A 43 4.05 -2.83 5.24
CA TYR A 43 3.49 -3.73 4.26
C TYR A 43 4.15 -3.49 2.91
N GLY A 44 4.11 -4.48 2.05
CA GLY A 44 4.60 -4.35 0.68
C GLY A 44 3.59 -4.92 -0.31
N ILE A 45 3.44 -4.24 -1.43
CA ILE A 45 2.62 -4.71 -2.54
C ILE A 45 3.43 -4.69 -3.82
N ASP A 46 3.09 -5.58 -4.73
CA ASP A 46 3.74 -5.63 -6.04
C ASP A 46 3.59 -4.28 -6.74
N ILE A 47 4.72 -3.68 -7.10
CA ILE A 47 4.73 -2.35 -7.70
C ILE A 47 4.01 -2.33 -9.05
N LEU A 48 3.90 -3.46 -9.71
CA LEU A 48 3.20 -3.52 -10.99
C LEU A 48 1.69 -3.30 -10.87
N ARG A 49 1.15 -3.44 -9.65
CA ARG A 49 -0.25 -3.14 -9.36
C ARG A 49 -0.49 -1.66 -9.11
N VAL A 50 0.56 -0.90 -8.86
CA VAL A 50 0.46 0.51 -8.48
C VAL A 50 0.47 1.38 -9.73
N GLN A 51 -0.52 2.24 -9.87
CA GLN A 51 -0.55 3.22 -10.95
C GLN A 51 0.10 4.52 -10.55
N GLU A 52 -0.26 5.04 -9.37
CA GLU A 52 0.33 6.26 -8.85
C GLU A 52 0.04 6.40 -7.36
N ILE A 53 0.74 7.33 -6.72
CA ILE A 53 0.50 7.71 -5.33
C ILE A 53 -0.04 9.14 -5.35
N ARG A 54 -1.11 9.39 -4.61
CA ARG A 54 -1.72 10.71 -4.51
C ARG A 54 -1.87 11.13 -3.07
N SER A 55 -1.86 12.43 -2.82
CA SER A 55 -2.23 12.96 -1.52
C SER A 55 -3.70 12.64 -1.23
N TYR A 56 -4.01 12.46 0.04
CA TYR A 56 -5.38 12.17 0.43
C TYR A 56 -6.26 13.39 0.15
N GLU A 57 -7.37 13.16 -0.54
CA GLU A 57 -8.45 14.11 -0.71
C GLU A 57 -9.72 13.49 -0.17
N GLN A 58 -10.56 14.30 0.47
CA GLN A 58 -11.79 13.80 1.02
C GLN A 58 -12.70 13.28 -0.09
N PRO A 59 -13.05 11.99 -0.09
CA PRO A 59 -13.90 11.43 -1.13
C PRO A 59 -15.37 11.80 -0.91
N THR A 60 -16.16 11.65 -1.96
CA THR A 60 -17.60 11.77 -1.88
C THR A 60 -18.17 10.49 -1.28
N ARG A 61 -18.85 10.60 -0.18
CA ARG A 61 -19.37 9.44 0.55
C ARG A 61 -20.51 8.77 -0.22
N ILE A 62 -20.54 7.45 -0.13
CA ILE A 62 -21.63 6.64 -0.68
C ILE A 62 -22.47 6.10 0.49
N ALA A 63 -23.78 6.32 0.44
CA ALA A 63 -24.68 5.83 1.47
C ALA A 63 -24.70 4.30 1.47
N ASN A 64 -24.71 3.70 2.66
CA ASN A 64 -24.82 2.25 2.87
C ASN A 64 -23.63 1.46 2.36
N ALA A 65 -22.49 2.11 2.06
CA ALA A 65 -21.27 1.40 1.71
C ALA A 65 -20.64 0.78 2.96
N PRO A 66 -19.86 -0.31 2.81
CA PRO A 66 -19.10 -0.85 3.93
C PRO A 66 -18.21 0.22 4.58
N VAL A 67 -17.93 0.04 5.87
CA VAL A 67 -17.22 1.06 6.67
C VAL A 67 -15.83 1.34 6.11
N PHE A 68 -15.17 0.37 5.46
CA PHE A 68 -13.84 0.58 4.89
C PHE A 68 -13.86 1.34 3.57
N ILE A 69 -15.02 1.52 2.95
CA ILE A 69 -15.13 2.33 1.73
C ILE A 69 -15.45 3.77 2.15
N LYS A 70 -14.47 4.65 1.95
CA LYS A 70 -14.61 6.06 2.32
C LYS A 70 -15.48 6.84 1.35
N GLY A 71 -15.61 6.36 0.13
CA GLY A 71 -16.37 7.02 -0.90
C GLY A 71 -15.72 6.85 -2.26
N VAL A 72 -15.95 7.81 -3.14
CA VAL A 72 -15.38 7.81 -4.49
C VAL A 72 -14.77 9.17 -4.79
N VAL A 73 -13.76 9.16 -5.66
CA VAL A 73 -13.19 10.39 -6.22
C VAL A 73 -13.22 10.29 -7.74
N ASN A 74 -13.26 11.46 -8.37
CA ASN A 74 -13.13 11.53 -9.83
C ASN A 74 -11.65 11.75 -10.15
N LEU A 75 -11.04 10.77 -10.81
CA LEU A 75 -9.64 10.82 -11.18
C LEU A 75 -9.56 10.88 -12.70
N ARG A 76 -9.37 12.07 -13.23
CA ARG A 76 -9.27 12.30 -14.69
C ARG A 76 -10.42 11.68 -15.46
N GLY A 77 -11.64 11.84 -14.96
CA GLY A 77 -12.84 11.31 -15.60
C GLY A 77 -13.23 9.90 -15.19
N THR A 78 -12.40 9.21 -14.42
CA THR A 78 -12.69 7.87 -13.91
C THR A 78 -13.14 7.97 -12.46
N ILE A 79 -14.25 7.33 -12.14
CA ILE A 79 -14.73 7.25 -10.76
C ILE A 79 -13.98 6.12 -10.06
N VAL A 80 -13.25 6.48 -9.02
CA VAL A 80 -12.37 5.57 -8.31
C VAL A 80 -12.88 5.39 -6.88
N PRO A 81 -13.25 4.16 -6.47
CA PRO A 81 -13.60 3.91 -5.07
C PRO A 81 -12.37 4.02 -4.18
N ILE A 82 -12.56 4.59 -3.00
CA ILE A 82 -11.50 4.80 -2.02
C ILE A 82 -11.72 3.86 -0.85
N VAL A 83 -10.80 2.94 -0.67
CA VAL A 83 -10.81 1.92 0.39
C VAL A 83 -9.78 2.30 1.43
N ASP A 84 -10.20 2.40 2.68
CA ASP A 84 -9.26 2.66 3.77
C ASP A 84 -8.71 1.31 4.28
N LEU A 85 -7.49 1.01 3.94
CA LEU A 85 -6.85 -0.25 4.34
C LEU A 85 -6.69 -0.32 5.86
N ARG A 86 -6.55 0.80 6.53
CA ARG A 86 -6.42 0.83 7.98
C ARG A 86 -7.70 0.30 8.64
N VAL A 87 -8.85 0.72 8.14
CA VAL A 87 -10.14 0.22 8.62
C VAL A 87 -10.30 -1.25 8.25
N LYS A 88 -9.98 -1.61 7.03
CA LYS A 88 -10.16 -2.98 6.54
C LYS A 88 -9.30 -3.98 7.31
N LEU A 89 -8.11 -3.58 7.74
CA LEU A 89 -7.19 -4.43 8.49
C LEU A 89 -7.31 -4.25 10.01
N GLY A 90 -8.27 -3.47 10.47
CA GLY A 90 -8.57 -3.35 11.89
C GLY A 90 -7.61 -2.48 12.68
N CYS A 91 -6.96 -1.53 12.04
CA CYS A 91 -6.10 -0.57 12.75
C CYS A 91 -6.93 0.34 13.64
N GLU A 92 -6.41 0.62 14.83
CA GLU A 92 -7.13 1.44 15.82
C GLU A 92 -7.20 2.90 15.42
N LYS A 93 -6.13 3.43 14.82
CA LYS A 93 -6.06 4.83 14.44
C LYS A 93 -6.21 4.99 12.93
N THR A 94 -7.15 5.82 12.54
CA THR A 94 -7.41 6.13 11.13
C THR A 94 -7.37 7.64 10.88
N ASP A 95 -6.53 8.35 11.64
CA ASP A 95 -6.38 9.79 11.50
C ASP A 95 -5.77 10.14 10.14
N ILE A 96 -6.18 11.28 9.61
CA ILE A 96 -5.65 11.81 8.37
C ILE A 96 -4.64 12.91 8.72
N ASP A 97 -3.41 12.76 8.25
CA ASP A 97 -2.37 13.74 8.45
C ASP A 97 -1.66 14.06 7.13
N SER A 98 -0.58 14.82 7.19
CA SER A 98 0.14 15.24 5.98
C SER A 98 0.86 14.09 5.26
N PHE A 99 1.01 12.94 5.92
CA PHE A 99 1.65 11.76 5.33
C PHE A 99 0.63 10.78 4.74
N THR A 100 -0.64 10.91 5.10
CA THR A 100 -1.69 10.04 4.60
C THR A 100 -1.80 10.18 3.08
N VAL A 101 -1.73 9.06 2.39
CA VAL A 101 -1.76 9.04 0.93
C VAL A 101 -2.73 7.99 0.43
N VAL A 102 -3.09 8.12 -0.83
CA VAL A 102 -3.89 7.16 -1.56
C VAL A 102 -3.01 6.48 -2.59
N ILE A 103 -2.88 5.17 -2.49
CA ILE A 103 -2.20 4.37 -3.50
C ILE A 103 -3.25 3.99 -4.54
N VAL A 104 -3.10 4.51 -5.75
CA VAL A 104 -4.02 4.18 -6.85
C VAL A 104 -3.56 2.87 -7.47
N LEU A 105 -4.41 1.87 -7.44
CA LEU A 105 -4.09 0.50 -7.80
C LEU A 105 -4.95 0.05 -8.97
N ASN A 106 -4.37 -0.81 -9.81
CA ASN A 106 -5.12 -1.56 -10.79
C ASN A 106 -5.32 -2.97 -10.25
N VAL A 107 -6.57 -3.34 -9.97
CA VAL A 107 -6.93 -4.64 -9.45
C VAL A 107 -7.86 -5.30 -10.46
N ARG A 108 -7.33 -6.23 -11.24
CA ARG A 108 -8.07 -6.96 -12.27
C ARG A 108 -8.77 -6.03 -13.27
N GLY A 109 -8.08 -5.00 -13.71
CA GLY A 109 -8.63 -4.02 -14.65
C GLY A 109 -9.48 -2.93 -14.02
N ARG A 110 -9.68 -2.97 -12.70
CA ARG A 110 -10.41 -1.93 -11.98
C ARG A 110 -9.44 -1.03 -11.23
N VAL A 111 -9.71 0.26 -11.28
CA VAL A 111 -8.90 1.24 -10.57
C VAL A 111 -9.53 1.49 -9.21
N VAL A 112 -8.75 1.29 -8.16
CA VAL A 112 -9.17 1.56 -6.77
C VAL A 112 -8.09 2.35 -6.08
N GLY A 113 -8.50 3.15 -5.11
CA GLY A 113 -7.55 3.87 -4.27
C GLY A 113 -7.52 3.28 -2.87
N ALA A 114 -6.33 3.04 -2.35
CA ALA A 114 -6.12 2.49 -1.02
C ALA A 114 -5.50 3.54 -0.12
N VAL A 115 -6.17 3.88 0.97
CA VAL A 115 -5.65 4.85 1.94
C VAL A 115 -4.72 4.14 2.90
N VAL A 116 -3.52 4.67 3.05
CA VAL A 116 -2.50 4.17 3.97
C VAL A 116 -1.93 5.33 4.78
N ASP A 117 -1.27 5.01 5.90
CA ASP A 117 -0.71 6.04 6.77
C ASP A 117 0.41 6.82 6.09
N SER A 118 1.27 6.12 5.38
CA SER A 118 2.35 6.74 4.61
C SER A 118 2.96 5.72 3.66
N VAL A 119 3.63 6.21 2.62
CA VAL A 119 4.48 5.35 1.80
C VAL A 119 5.92 5.57 2.22
N SER A 120 6.70 4.49 2.21
CA SER A 120 8.09 4.54 2.67
C SER A 120 9.06 4.50 1.52
N ASP A 121 8.97 3.49 0.65
CA ASP A 121 10.03 3.25 -0.32
C ASP A 121 9.58 2.25 -1.38
N VAL A 122 10.42 2.03 -2.37
CA VAL A 122 10.28 0.93 -3.31
C VAL A 122 11.49 0.02 -3.09
N MET A 123 11.20 -1.23 -2.76
CA MET A 123 12.23 -2.21 -2.39
C MET A 123 12.24 -3.35 -3.39
N GLN A 124 13.44 -3.76 -3.79
CA GLN A 124 13.61 -4.96 -4.59
C GLN A 124 13.97 -6.11 -3.66
N LEU A 125 13.19 -7.17 -3.68
CA LEU A 125 13.40 -8.34 -2.84
C LEU A 125 13.62 -9.55 -3.73
N GLY A 126 14.79 -10.19 -3.59
CA GLY A 126 15.04 -11.47 -4.22
C GLY A 126 14.24 -12.58 -3.53
N GLY A 127 14.04 -13.69 -4.24
CA GLY A 127 13.27 -14.80 -3.71
C GLY A 127 13.80 -15.38 -2.41
N ASP A 128 15.11 -15.24 -2.15
CA ASP A 128 15.75 -15.69 -0.92
C ASP A 128 15.39 -14.83 0.29
N ARG A 129 14.87 -13.62 0.06
CA ARG A 129 14.49 -12.71 1.12
C ARG A 129 13.00 -12.72 1.42
N VAL A 130 12.24 -13.52 0.68
CA VAL A 130 10.80 -13.66 0.89
C VAL A 130 10.53 -15.06 1.40
N LYS A 131 9.93 -15.14 2.58
CA LYS A 131 9.57 -16.40 3.21
C LYS A 131 8.07 -16.51 3.31
N PRO A 132 7.53 -17.75 3.28
CA PRO A 132 6.08 -17.90 3.46
C PRO A 132 5.65 -17.40 4.84
N ALA A 133 4.40 -16.92 4.91
CA ALA A 133 3.84 -16.50 6.18
C ALA A 133 3.71 -17.71 7.10
N PRO A 134 4.05 -17.57 8.39
CA PRO A 134 3.87 -18.67 9.34
C PRO A 134 2.39 -18.98 9.52
N GLU A 135 2.07 -20.26 9.73
CA GLU A 135 0.72 -20.64 10.06
C GLU A 135 0.38 -20.16 11.46
N MET A 136 -0.67 -19.37 11.53
CA MET A 136 -1.20 -18.91 12.80
C MET A 136 -2.48 -19.67 13.12
N ALA A 137 -2.34 -20.76 13.87
CA ALA A 137 -3.41 -21.70 14.06
C ALA A 137 -4.62 -21.17 14.84
N SER A 138 -4.50 -20.00 15.45
CA SER A 138 -5.58 -19.43 16.27
C SER A 138 -5.82 -17.98 15.99
N SER A 139 -5.40 -17.49 14.85
CA SER A 139 -5.49 -16.06 14.61
C SER A 139 -6.87 -15.65 14.14
N SER A 140 -7.37 -14.58 14.72
CA SER A 140 -8.48 -13.83 14.17
C SER A 140 -8.07 -13.05 12.93
N VAL A 141 -6.81 -13.09 12.55
CA VAL A 141 -6.28 -12.38 11.39
C VAL A 141 -6.42 -13.26 10.17
N ASP A 142 -7.10 -12.75 9.18
CA ASP A 142 -7.21 -13.42 7.89
C ASP A 142 -5.86 -13.33 7.17
N THR A 143 -5.20 -14.48 7.02
CA THR A 143 -3.89 -14.53 6.36
C THR A 143 -3.98 -14.85 4.88
N THR A 144 -5.19 -14.94 4.31
CA THR A 144 -5.35 -15.31 2.90
C THR A 144 -4.75 -14.27 1.95
N TYR A 145 -4.65 -13.02 2.38
CA TYR A 145 -4.06 -11.96 1.58
C TYR A 145 -2.55 -11.82 1.76
N ILE A 146 -1.95 -12.53 2.70
CA ILE A 146 -0.51 -12.44 2.95
C ILE A 146 0.21 -13.44 2.04
N THR A 147 1.05 -12.95 1.14
CA THR A 147 1.80 -13.79 0.21
C THR A 147 3.15 -14.21 0.78
N GLY A 148 3.67 -13.47 1.75
CA GLY A 148 4.94 -13.81 2.36
C GLY A 148 5.42 -12.71 3.29
N ILE A 149 6.56 -12.96 3.90
CA ILE A 149 7.23 -11.98 4.75
C ILE A 149 8.58 -11.67 4.12
N GLY A 150 8.78 -10.40 3.78
CA GLY A 150 10.06 -9.92 3.28
C GLY A 150 10.97 -9.51 4.42
N SER A 151 12.23 -9.87 4.32
CA SER A 151 13.23 -9.50 5.30
C SER A 151 14.28 -8.61 4.65
N ILE A 152 14.50 -7.45 5.22
CA ILE A 152 15.48 -6.49 4.73
C ILE A 152 16.49 -6.24 5.84
N ALA A 153 17.78 -6.35 5.50
CA ALA A 153 18.83 -6.04 6.45
C ALA A 153 18.77 -4.54 6.75
N GLY A 154 18.45 -4.22 8.00
CA GLY A 154 18.42 -2.83 8.44
C GLY A 154 19.81 -2.33 8.75
N GLU A 155 19.97 -1.02 8.70
CA GLU A 155 21.17 -0.40 9.25
C GLU A 155 21.15 -0.59 10.77
N GLY A 156 22.20 -1.18 11.28
CA GLY A 156 22.28 -1.50 12.69
C GLY A 156 21.99 -2.98 12.95
N GLN A 157 21.27 -3.28 14.01
CA GLN A 157 21.16 -4.64 14.52
C GLN A 157 19.83 -5.34 14.25
N LYS A 158 18.87 -4.64 13.63
CA LYS A 158 17.53 -5.20 13.43
C LYS A 158 17.17 -5.23 11.96
N ASP A 159 16.75 -6.38 11.50
CA ASP A 159 16.18 -6.53 10.17
C ASP A 159 14.77 -5.93 10.14
N ARG A 160 14.47 -5.24 9.06
CA ARG A 160 13.10 -4.80 8.80
C ARG A 160 12.31 -5.95 8.21
N MET A 161 11.10 -6.12 8.70
CA MET A 161 10.20 -7.13 8.17
C MET A 161 9.04 -6.45 7.46
N LEU A 162 8.76 -6.91 6.26
CA LEU A 162 7.65 -6.43 5.45
C LEU A 162 6.61 -7.53 5.30
N ILE A 163 5.37 -7.19 5.55
CA ILE A 163 4.25 -8.10 5.29
C ILE A 163 3.84 -7.91 3.85
N LEU A 164 4.15 -8.88 3.00
CA LEU A 164 3.81 -8.82 1.58
C LEU A 164 2.37 -9.27 1.39
N VAL A 165 1.57 -8.45 0.73
CA VAL A 165 0.16 -8.71 0.57
C VAL A 165 -0.21 -8.82 -0.90
N ASP A 166 -1.18 -9.70 -1.16
CA ASP A 166 -1.84 -9.79 -2.45
C ASP A 166 -2.99 -8.81 -2.46
N ILE A 167 -2.82 -7.73 -3.20
CA ILE A 167 -3.81 -6.66 -3.20
C ILE A 167 -5.14 -7.12 -3.83
N GLU A 168 -5.09 -8.05 -4.77
CA GLU A 168 -6.31 -8.60 -5.36
C GLU A 168 -7.11 -9.38 -4.34
N ALA A 169 -6.45 -10.23 -3.55
CA ALA A 169 -7.11 -10.98 -2.49
C ALA A 169 -7.67 -10.04 -1.42
N LEU A 170 -6.88 -9.04 -1.04
CA LEU A 170 -7.27 -8.08 -0.01
C LEU A 170 -8.49 -7.27 -0.43
N MET A 171 -8.56 -6.86 -1.70
CA MET A 171 -9.66 -6.03 -2.21
C MET A 171 -10.90 -6.84 -2.58
N SER A 172 -10.77 -8.15 -2.72
CA SER A 172 -11.89 -9.02 -3.11
C SER A 172 -12.75 -9.48 -1.94
N SER A 173 -12.28 -9.28 -0.74
CA SER A 173 -12.99 -9.76 0.46
C SER A 173 -13.97 -8.75 1.01
#